data_9f8a9879628a61233ae2f0824cc47321
#
_entry.id   9f8a9879628a61233ae2f0824cc47321
#
_cell.length_a   1.000
_cell.length_b   1.000
_cell.length_c   1.000
_cell.angle_alpha   90.00
_cell.angle_beta   90.00
_cell.angle_gamma   90.00
#
_symmetry.space_group_name_H-M   'P 1'
#
loop_
_entity.id
_entity.type
_entity.pdbx_description
1 polymer ?
#
loop_
_entity_poly.entity_id
_entity_poly.type
_entity_poly.pdbx_seq_one_letter_code
_entity_poly.pdbx_strand_id
1 'polypeptide(L)'
;MATLPVLDSARSMFSRWLQLYLLAVCVPLAVTCGSAGAVPEPSELVASVSEATDIHLKTDTRTVGQTVPRNATLASLLAGHGLGDRSFQIIEQVRSVFDPRRLRVGNAYSLVFNNVGGGLRRFEYHIDEDEFLRVTAIDTGFDAELVPYVKERHEVTLAGVIDAERNSLVAVVDAGGENVMLAIAMAEVFGGEIDFNNDLRRGDSFDVLFEKVYREGTFSGYGDVLAAEFVNDGRRVQAFRFQVPGEAEPQYFDETGRSMKRLFLRSPFRFEPRVTSRFSYRRVHPVLGGVRPHLGVDYGAPTGTPVVAVANGTVVSAARSGGSGNMVRLRHTNGYETYYLHLSAFGKGMRPGARVAQGQVIGRVGSTGLSTGPHLDYRMRKNGTFVNPLIEHRNLPPGDPVPEGFMNAFLSLRDSALERMAKDNSAVEEATLAQ
;
A
#
# COMPACT_ATOMS: atom_id res chain seq x y z
N MET A 1 -20.45 -65.80 -5.02
CA MET A 1 -20.80 -66.27 -6.37
C MET A 1 -21.11 -65.06 -7.18
N ALA A 2 -20.41 -64.72 -8.10
CA ALA A 2 -19.74 -64.84 -9.35
C ALA A 2 -19.08 -63.48 -9.61
N THR A 3 -17.80 -63.36 -9.63
CA THR A 3 -16.83 -63.39 -10.75
C THR A 3 -16.96 -62.29 -11.79
N LEU A 4 -15.90 -61.52 -11.85
CA LEU A 4 -15.38 -60.57 -12.86
C LEU A 4 -15.50 -61.03 -14.34
N PRO A 5 -15.34 -60.14 -15.36
CA PRO A 5 -13.97 -59.98 -15.84
C PRO A 5 -13.53 -58.54 -16.22
N VAL A 6 -12.25 -58.35 -16.06
CA VAL A 6 -11.24 -57.51 -16.72
C VAL A 6 -11.47 -57.30 -18.22
N LEU A 7 -11.27 -56.07 -18.70
CA LEU A 7 -10.79 -55.79 -20.04
C LEU A 7 -9.79 -54.60 -20.03
N ASP A 8 -8.58 -55.01 -20.18
CA ASP A 8 -7.37 -54.36 -20.64
C ASP A 8 -7.52 -53.93 -22.11
N SER A 9 -7.37 -52.63 -22.43
CA SER A 9 -6.99 -52.19 -23.78
C SER A 9 -6.97 -50.66 -23.90
N ALA A 10 -5.88 -50.03 -23.52
CA ALA A 10 -5.52 -48.68 -24.00
C ALA A 10 -4.04 -48.37 -23.82
N ARG A 11 -3.18 -49.27 -24.26
CA ARG A 11 -1.74 -49.00 -24.44
C ARG A 11 -1.35 -49.45 -25.86
N SER A 12 -1.60 -48.64 -26.88
CA SER A 12 -0.98 -48.84 -28.21
C SER A 12 -1.50 -47.80 -29.21
N MET A 13 -1.23 -46.54 -29.06
CA MET A 13 -1.41 -45.55 -30.16
C MET A 13 -0.51 -44.31 -30.09
N PHE A 14 0.58 -44.34 -29.38
CA PHE A 14 1.52 -43.18 -29.34
C PHE A 14 2.95 -43.55 -29.74
N SER A 15 3.17 -44.54 -30.59
CA SER A 15 4.51 -44.97 -31.01
C SER A 15 4.68 -45.18 -32.53
N ARG A 16 4.03 -44.39 -33.37
CA ARG A 16 4.15 -44.59 -34.84
C ARG A 16 4.27 -43.31 -35.69
N TRP A 17 4.66 -42.19 -35.15
CA TRP A 17 4.84 -40.93 -35.93
C TRP A 17 6.23 -40.30 -35.82
N LEU A 18 7.26 -41.03 -35.40
CA LEU A 18 8.64 -40.51 -35.28
C LEU A 18 9.67 -41.33 -36.07
N GLN A 19 9.30 -41.97 -37.19
CA GLN A 19 10.26 -42.69 -38.03
C GLN A 19 9.99 -42.57 -39.53
N LEU A 20 9.72 -41.37 -40.06
CA LEU A 20 9.53 -41.19 -41.52
C LEU A 20 9.95 -39.78 -41.96
N TYR A 21 11.18 -39.34 -41.63
CA TYR A 21 11.80 -38.16 -42.27
C TYR A 21 13.34 -38.25 -42.19
N LEU A 22 13.90 -39.36 -42.72
CA LEU A 22 15.35 -39.45 -42.92
C LEU A 22 15.61 -40.55 -43.98
N LEU A 23 15.28 -40.27 -45.25
CA LEU A 23 15.83 -41.00 -46.40
C LEU A 23 15.26 -40.37 -47.67
N ALA A 24 16.04 -39.62 -48.33
CA ALA A 24 16.07 -39.20 -49.73
C ALA A 24 16.64 -37.76 -49.79
N VAL A 25 17.88 -37.61 -50.12
CA VAL A 25 18.40 -37.26 -51.43
C VAL A 25 19.92 -37.40 -51.43
N CYS A 26 20.43 -38.55 -51.89
CA CYS A 26 21.76 -38.65 -52.48
C CYS A 26 21.55 -38.86 -53.97
N VAL A 27 21.81 -37.86 -54.79
CA VAL A 27 21.99 -38.00 -56.23
C VAL A 27 23.47 -37.63 -56.54
N PRO A 28 24.29 -38.54 -57.09
CA PRO A 28 25.60 -38.15 -57.56
C PRO A 28 25.52 -37.51 -58.94
N LEU A 29 25.93 -36.31 -59.10
CA LEU A 29 26.18 -35.70 -60.42
C LEU A 29 27.66 -35.88 -60.78
N ALA A 30 27.86 -36.56 -61.88
CA ALA A 30 29.14 -36.82 -62.47
C ALA A 30 29.81 -35.57 -63.01
N VAL A 31 31.10 -35.50 -62.79
CA VAL A 31 32.02 -34.46 -63.25
C VAL A 31 32.26 -34.58 -64.73
N THR A 32 32.08 -33.46 -65.48
CA THR A 32 32.82 -33.28 -66.76
C THR A 32 33.83 -32.16 -66.55
N CYS A 33 35.11 -32.52 -66.82
CA CYS A 33 36.23 -31.64 -66.93
C CYS A 33 36.05 -30.63 -68.08
N GLY A 34 36.22 -29.35 -67.79
CA GLY A 34 36.33 -28.24 -68.74
C GLY A 34 37.19 -27.14 -68.15
N SER A 35 38.37 -27.02 -68.70
CA SER A 35 39.44 -25.99 -68.68
C SER A 35 39.31 -24.77 -67.77
N ALA A 36 40.41 -24.60 -67.06
CA ALA A 36 40.93 -23.50 -66.29
C ALA A 36 40.52 -22.09 -66.71
N GLY A 37 39.78 -21.41 -65.80
CA GLY A 37 39.76 -19.97 -65.64
C GLY A 37 40.06 -19.65 -64.20
N ALA A 38 41.07 -18.89 -63.93
CA ALA A 38 41.52 -18.51 -62.60
C ALA A 38 40.37 -17.81 -61.83
N VAL A 39 39.94 -18.45 -60.75
CA VAL A 39 39.05 -17.84 -59.74
C VAL A 39 39.93 -16.92 -58.90
N PRO A 40 39.68 -15.63 -58.81
CA PRO A 40 40.41 -14.77 -57.85
C PRO A 40 40.10 -15.21 -56.44
N GLU A 41 41.14 -15.29 -55.61
CA GLU A 41 41.07 -15.61 -54.18
C GLU A 41 40.13 -14.66 -53.43
N PRO A 42 39.37 -15.14 -52.43
CA PRO A 42 38.42 -14.33 -51.66
C PRO A 42 39.10 -13.43 -50.57
N SER A 43 40.35 -13.09 -50.72
CA SER A 43 41.12 -12.35 -49.71
C SER A 43 41.13 -10.84 -49.88
N GLU A 44 40.48 -10.26 -50.90
CA GLU A 44 40.45 -8.78 -51.11
C GLU A 44 39.11 -8.10 -50.87
N LEU A 45 38.10 -8.81 -50.42
CA LEU A 45 36.77 -8.21 -50.13
C LEU A 45 36.49 -7.99 -48.61
N VAL A 46 37.48 -8.11 -47.73
CA VAL A 46 37.34 -7.89 -46.27
C VAL A 46 38.02 -6.60 -45.81
N ALA A 47 38.55 -5.78 -46.69
CA ALA A 47 39.28 -4.57 -46.30
C ALA A 47 38.50 -3.27 -46.50
N SER A 48 37.18 -3.26 -46.25
CA SER A 48 36.45 -1.99 -46.07
C SER A 48 35.21 -2.17 -45.22
N VAL A 49 35.34 -2.85 -44.09
CA VAL A 49 34.48 -2.49 -42.93
C VAL A 49 35.09 -1.19 -42.41
N SER A 50 34.65 -0.08 -42.98
CA SER A 50 34.82 1.24 -42.44
C SER A 50 34.49 1.12 -40.95
N GLU A 51 35.44 1.51 -40.09
CA GLU A 51 35.15 1.84 -38.70
C GLU A 51 33.82 2.57 -38.68
N ALA A 52 32.80 1.97 -38.12
CA ALA A 52 31.55 2.66 -37.85
C ALA A 52 31.94 3.80 -36.90
N THR A 53 32.23 4.97 -37.44
CA THR A 53 32.33 6.19 -36.66
C THR A 53 31.00 6.32 -35.96
N ASP A 54 31.02 6.12 -34.67
CA ASP A 54 29.89 6.37 -33.79
C ASP A 54 29.48 7.82 -34.01
N ILE A 55 28.41 8.02 -34.79
CA ILE A 55 27.88 9.36 -35.04
C ILE A 55 27.21 9.77 -33.74
N HIS A 56 27.97 10.40 -32.86
CA HIS A 56 27.41 11.10 -31.72
C HIS A 56 26.51 12.23 -32.26
N LEU A 57 25.23 11.92 -32.43
CA LEU A 57 24.21 12.92 -32.67
C LEU A 57 24.26 13.88 -31.47
N LYS A 58 24.68 15.12 -31.70
CA LYS A 58 24.57 16.18 -30.69
C LYS A 58 23.13 16.22 -30.26
N THR A 59 22.89 16.01 -28.96
CA THR A 59 21.55 16.16 -28.39
C THR A 59 21.03 17.55 -28.71
N ASP A 60 19.90 17.64 -29.44
CA ASP A 60 19.29 18.91 -29.81
C ASP A 60 18.78 19.72 -28.61
N THR A 61 18.89 19.17 -27.42
CA THR A 61 18.33 19.73 -26.19
C THR A 61 19.33 19.72 -25.05
N ARG A 62 19.16 20.69 -24.15
CA ARG A 62 19.87 20.80 -22.87
C ARG A 62 18.83 20.68 -21.73
N THR A 63 19.05 19.76 -20.79
CA THR A 63 18.23 19.61 -19.62
C THR A 63 18.87 20.24 -18.38
N VAL A 64 18.07 20.96 -17.58
CA VAL A 64 18.46 21.54 -16.31
C VAL A 64 17.51 20.97 -15.24
N GLY A 65 18.04 20.14 -14.33
CA GLY A 65 17.29 19.58 -13.19
C GLY A 65 17.66 20.29 -11.89
N GLN A 66 16.68 20.64 -11.08
CA GLN A 66 16.85 21.29 -9.78
C GLN A 66 15.71 20.92 -8.81
N THR A 67 15.78 21.41 -7.57
CA THR A 67 14.71 21.32 -6.59
C THR A 67 14.14 22.68 -6.25
N VAL A 68 12.86 22.75 -5.92
CA VAL A 68 12.15 23.97 -5.53
C VAL A 68 12.78 24.57 -4.27
N PRO A 69 13.38 25.77 -4.30
CA PRO A 69 13.96 26.41 -3.13
C PRO A 69 12.89 26.99 -2.19
N ARG A 70 13.30 27.37 -0.97
CA ARG A 70 12.39 28.04 -0.02
C ARG A 70 11.87 29.35 -0.59
N ASN A 71 10.60 29.64 -0.34
CA ASN A 71 9.90 30.85 -0.78
C ASN A 71 9.82 31.03 -2.31
N ALA A 72 10.08 29.99 -3.09
CA ALA A 72 9.95 30.08 -4.54
C ALA A 72 8.47 30.05 -4.97
N THR A 73 8.20 30.78 -6.03
CA THR A 73 6.96 30.72 -6.81
C THR A 73 7.27 30.20 -8.18
N LEU A 74 6.28 29.69 -8.91
CA LEU A 74 6.50 29.24 -10.29
C LEU A 74 7.09 30.37 -11.16
N ALA A 75 6.61 31.60 -10.94
CA ALA A 75 7.16 32.78 -11.64
C ALA A 75 8.65 32.99 -11.33
N SER A 76 9.06 32.89 -10.07
CA SER A 76 10.48 33.07 -9.70
C SER A 76 11.38 31.93 -10.20
N LEU A 77 10.85 30.69 -10.25
CA LEU A 77 11.59 29.57 -10.85
C LEU A 77 11.84 29.80 -12.33
N LEU A 78 10.78 30.14 -13.07
CA LEU A 78 10.89 30.41 -14.52
C LEU A 78 11.81 31.60 -14.81
N ALA A 79 11.71 32.69 -14.04
CA ALA A 79 12.57 33.86 -14.18
C ALA A 79 14.05 33.55 -13.93
N GLY A 80 14.33 32.69 -12.92
CA GLY A 80 15.70 32.22 -12.62
C GLY A 80 16.35 31.45 -13.77
N HIS A 81 15.60 30.97 -14.76
CA HIS A 81 16.07 30.29 -15.95
C HIS A 81 15.90 31.11 -17.25
N GLY A 82 15.69 32.42 -17.12
CA GLY A 82 15.59 33.33 -18.28
C GLY A 82 14.22 33.30 -18.99
N LEU A 83 13.18 32.78 -18.30
CA LEU A 83 11.82 32.66 -18.84
C LEU A 83 10.85 33.71 -18.24
N GLY A 84 11.36 34.79 -17.66
CA GLY A 84 10.56 35.83 -17.03
C GLY A 84 9.48 36.39 -17.97
N ASP A 85 9.81 36.72 -19.20
CA ASP A 85 8.89 37.29 -20.18
C ASP A 85 7.77 36.29 -20.60
N ARG A 86 8.04 34.98 -20.51
CA ARG A 86 7.08 33.92 -20.86
C ARG A 86 6.37 33.35 -19.65
N SER A 87 6.77 33.74 -18.44
CA SER A 87 6.24 33.19 -17.18
C SER A 87 4.72 33.34 -17.07
N PHE A 88 4.15 34.46 -17.50
CA PHE A 88 2.72 34.69 -17.44
C PHE A 88 1.95 33.68 -18.30
N GLN A 89 2.38 33.45 -19.56
CA GLN A 89 1.74 32.48 -20.46
C GLN A 89 1.78 31.06 -19.89
N ILE A 90 2.97 30.66 -19.37
CA ILE A 90 3.14 29.34 -18.77
C ILE A 90 2.24 29.17 -17.54
N ILE A 91 2.22 30.17 -16.65
CA ILE A 91 1.41 30.11 -15.42
C ILE A 91 -0.08 30.06 -15.71
N GLU A 92 -0.54 30.76 -16.76
CA GLU A 92 -1.95 30.74 -17.15
C GLU A 92 -2.38 29.35 -17.60
N GLN A 93 -1.57 28.66 -18.42
CA GLN A 93 -1.82 27.27 -18.80
C GLN A 93 -1.75 26.32 -17.59
N VAL A 94 -0.76 26.47 -16.73
CA VAL A 94 -0.61 25.65 -15.51
C VAL A 94 -1.84 25.76 -14.61
N ARG A 95 -2.42 26.95 -14.46
CA ARG A 95 -3.61 27.16 -13.61
C ARG A 95 -4.82 26.36 -14.02
N SER A 96 -4.92 25.93 -15.26
CA SER A 96 -6.05 25.12 -15.74
C SER A 96 -6.01 23.70 -15.19
N VAL A 97 -4.82 23.18 -14.82
CA VAL A 97 -4.59 21.79 -14.39
C VAL A 97 -3.99 21.68 -12.98
N PHE A 98 -3.22 22.69 -12.53
CA PHE A 98 -2.53 22.69 -11.25
C PHE A 98 -2.53 24.09 -10.60
N ASP A 99 -2.78 24.17 -9.29
CA ASP A 99 -2.64 25.44 -8.56
C ASP A 99 -1.15 25.73 -8.27
N PRO A 100 -0.53 26.76 -8.91
CA PRO A 100 0.89 27.08 -8.71
C PRO A 100 1.28 27.41 -7.26
N ARG A 101 0.32 27.73 -6.38
CA ARG A 101 0.54 27.97 -4.95
C ARG A 101 0.81 26.68 -4.17
N ARG A 102 0.56 25.52 -4.77
CA ARG A 102 0.82 24.19 -4.20
C ARG A 102 2.23 23.68 -4.47
N LEU A 103 3.13 24.49 -5.05
CA LEU A 103 4.54 24.14 -5.17
C LEU A 103 5.12 23.81 -3.80
N ARG A 104 5.79 22.67 -3.69
CA ARG A 104 6.42 22.20 -2.44
C ARG A 104 7.92 22.38 -2.50
N VAL A 105 8.48 22.97 -1.44
CA VAL A 105 9.94 23.09 -1.27
C VAL A 105 10.57 21.70 -1.27
N GLY A 106 11.67 21.55 -2.01
CA GLY A 106 12.40 20.29 -2.11
C GLY A 106 11.94 19.37 -3.24
N ASN A 107 10.74 19.56 -3.80
CA ASN A 107 10.29 18.78 -4.96
C ASN A 107 11.17 19.09 -6.19
N ALA A 108 11.46 18.03 -6.96
CA ALA A 108 12.27 18.16 -8.17
C ALA A 108 11.50 18.84 -9.29
N TYR A 109 12.21 19.60 -10.10
CA TYR A 109 11.72 20.08 -11.38
C TYR A 109 12.83 20.06 -12.43
N SER A 110 12.46 19.99 -13.70
CA SER A 110 13.38 20.02 -14.82
C SER A 110 12.89 20.95 -15.93
N LEU A 111 13.84 21.54 -16.64
CA LEU A 111 13.59 22.32 -17.84
C LEU A 111 14.45 21.77 -18.99
N VAL A 112 13.82 21.56 -20.12
CA VAL A 112 14.45 21.11 -21.35
C VAL A 112 14.43 22.28 -22.35
N PHE A 113 15.59 22.71 -22.76
CA PHE A 113 15.76 23.80 -23.73
C PHE A 113 16.27 23.27 -25.08
N ASN A 114 15.86 23.90 -26.19
CA ASN A 114 16.47 23.65 -27.46
C ASN A 114 17.91 24.25 -27.51
N ASN A 115 18.88 23.49 -27.98
CA ASN A 115 20.26 23.99 -28.15
C ASN A 115 20.36 25.04 -29.23
N VAL A 116 19.49 24.99 -30.23
CA VAL A 116 19.38 26.01 -31.28
C VAL A 116 18.23 26.95 -30.89
N GLY A 117 18.52 28.24 -30.74
CA GLY A 117 17.51 29.25 -30.36
C GLY A 117 17.19 29.37 -28.85
N GLY A 118 17.68 28.46 -28.02
CA GLY A 118 17.58 28.57 -26.52
C GLY A 118 16.18 28.56 -25.94
N GLY A 119 15.14 28.28 -26.73
CA GLY A 119 13.76 28.28 -26.27
C GLY A 119 13.44 27.10 -25.37
N LEU A 120 12.54 27.33 -24.38
CA LEU A 120 11.98 26.24 -23.56
C LEU A 120 11.19 25.28 -24.46
N ARG A 121 11.53 23.99 -24.38
CA ARG A 121 10.80 22.91 -25.04
C ARG A 121 9.83 22.26 -24.08
N ARG A 122 10.25 22.04 -22.81
CA ARG A 122 9.45 21.36 -21.78
C ARG A 122 9.88 21.80 -20.38
N PHE A 123 8.91 21.99 -19.49
CA PHE A 123 9.08 22.10 -18.04
C PHE A 123 8.33 20.98 -17.38
N GLU A 124 8.95 20.29 -16.42
CA GLU A 124 8.31 19.26 -15.62
C GLU A 124 8.54 19.56 -14.14
N TYR A 125 7.49 19.37 -13.34
CA TYR A 125 7.53 19.53 -11.88
C TYR A 125 6.92 18.30 -11.22
N HIS A 126 7.73 17.61 -10.42
CA HIS A 126 7.31 16.45 -9.63
C HIS A 126 6.36 16.88 -8.50
N ILE A 127 5.09 16.48 -8.58
CA ILE A 127 4.05 16.87 -7.61
C ILE A 127 4.11 15.91 -6.42
N ASP A 128 3.99 14.62 -6.67
CA ASP A 128 4.03 13.54 -5.69
C ASP A 128 4.41 12.20 -6.35
N GLU A 129 4.12 11.09 -5.67
CA GLU A 129 4.47 9.75 -6.16
C GLU A 129 3.59 9.29 -7.34
N ASP A 130 2.44 9.94 -7.57
CA ASP A 130 1.46 9.53 -8.56
C ASP A 130 1.55 10.29 -9.87
N GLU A 131 1.87 11.60 -9.82
CA GLU A 131 1.79 12.48 -10.97
C GLU A 131 2.82 13.61 -10.95
N PHE A 132 3.11 14.13 -12.14
CA PHE A 132 3.90 15.34 -12.34
C PHE A 132 3.20 16.29 -13.31
N LEU A 133 3.46 17.58 -13.13
CA LEU A 133 3.05 18.62 -14.06
C LEU A 133 4.03 18.66 -15.22
N ARG A 134 3.53 18.62 -16.45
CA ARG A 134 4.29 18.84 -17.68
C ARG A 134 3.76 20.07 -18.40
N VAL A 135 4.66 20.94 -18.80
CA VAL A 135 4.37 22.07 -19.70
C VAL A 135 5.23 21.91 -20.95
N THR A 136 4.59 21.84 -22.10
CA THR A 136 5.25 21.64 -23.39
C THR A 136 5.07 22.89 -24.27
N ALA A 137 6.14 23.34 -24.91
CA ALA A 137 6.06 24.40 -25.91
C ALA A 137 5.39 23.83 -27.17
N ILE A 138 4.38 24.56 -27.66
CA ILE A 138 3.68 24.29 -28.90
C ILE A 138 3.83 25.53 -29.85
N ASP A 139 3.43 25.40 -31.09
CA ASP A 139 3.59 26.51 -32.10
C ASP A 139 2.92 27.82 -31.69
N THR A 140 1.81 27.72 -30.94
CA THR A 140 0.98 28.85 -30.49
C THR A 140 1.20 29.29 -29.04
N GLY A 141 2.21 28.70 -28.35
CA GLY A 141 2.48 29.02 -26.93
C GLY A 141 2.89 27.82 -26.09
N PHE A 142 2.16 27.53 -25.05
CA PHE A 142 2.42 26.42 -24.13
C PHE A 142 1.15 25.64 -23.87
N ASP A 143 1.30 24.34 -23.68
CA ASP A 143 0.24 23.44 -23.18
C ASP A 143 0.68 22.84 -21.84
N ALA A 144 -0.26 22.64 -20.91
CA ALA A 144 -0.01 22.11 -19.59
C ALA A 144 -0.92 20.93 -19.27
N GLU A 145 -0.33 19.85 -18.77
CA GLU A 145 -1.02 18.62 -18.42
C GLU A 145 -0.51 18.04 -17.09
N LEU A 146 -1.35 17.28 -16.39
CA LEU A 146 -0.93 16.38 -15.31
C LEU A 146 -0.68 15.01 -15.93
N VAL A 147 0.54 14.51 -15.77
CA VAL A 147 0.96 13.23 -16.33
C VAL A 147 1.12 12.23 -15.21
N PRO A 148 0.36 11.13 -15.21
CA PRO A 148 0.59 10.07 -14.24
C PRO A 148 1.90 9.35 -14.53
N TYR A 149 2.63 8.99 -13.44
CA TYR A 149 3.78 8.12 -13.59
C TYR A 149 3.35 6.71 -13.97
N VAL A 150 4.04 6.14 -14.96
CA VAL A 150 3.91 4.72 -15.25
C VAL A 150 4.58 3.95 -14.11
N LYS A 151 3.78 3.18 -13.39
CA LYS A 151 4.23 2.34 -12.27
C LYS A 151 4.15 0.88 -12.66
N GLU A 152 5.25 0.18 -12.46
CA GLU A 152 5.31 -1.28 -12.59
C GLU A 152 5.17 -1.90 -11.20
N ARG A 153 4.30 -2.90 -11.07
CA ARG A 153 4.08 -3.65 -9.83
C ARG A 153 4.65 -5.04 -10.00
N HIS A 154 5.55 -5.39 -9.11
CA HIS A 154 6.17 -6.70 -9.05
C HIS A 154 5.76 -7.37 -7.75
N GLU A 155 5.17 -8.54 -7.85
CA GLU A 155 4.81 -9.35 -6.69
C GLU A 155 6.03 -10.12 -6.21
N VAL A 156 6.31 -10.00 -4.92
CA VAL A 156 7.51 -10.54 -4.26
C VAL A 156 7.08 -11.21 -2.96
N THR A 157 7.78 -12.28 -2.58
CA THR A 157 7.61 -12.92 -1.28
C THR A 157 8.78 -12.59 -0.35
N LEU A 158 8.48 -12.57 0.95
CA LEU A 158 9.47 -12.49 2.00
C LEU A 158 9.04 -13.40 3.15
N ALA A 159 9.92 -14.29 3.57
CA ALA A 159 9.77 -15.10 4.78
C ALA A 159 10.77 -14.66 5.85
N GLY A 160 10.40 -14.80 7.12
CA GLY A 160 11.29 -14.44 8.21
C GLY A 160 10.92 -15.07 9.54
N VAL A 161 11.92 -15.15 10.42
CA VAL A 161 11.80 -15.71 11.77
C VAL A 161 12.29 -14.70 12.80
N ILE A 162 11.52 -14.51 13.87
CA ILE A 162 11.91 -13.71 15.03
C ILE A 162 12.91 -14.53 15.87
N ASP A 163 14.10 -14.02 16.05
CA ASP A 163 15.17 -14.68 16.81
C ASP A 163 15.80 -13.74 17.86
N ALA A 164 16.93 -14.11 18.41
CA ALA A 164 17.60 -13.33 19.45
C ALA A 164 18.27 -12.05 18.91
N GLU A 165 18.69 -12.05 17.65
CA GLU A 165 19.37 -10.93 17.00
C GLU A 165 18.34 -10.01 16.32
N ARG A 166 17.32 -10.60 15.72
CA ARG A 166 16.20 -9.93 15.02
C ARG A 166 14.92 -10.12 15.83
N ASN A 167 14.81 -9.37 16.91
CA ASN A 167 13.78 -9.55 17.95
C ASN A 167 12.48 -8.75 17.70
N SER A 168 12.31 -8.21 16.50
CA SER A 168 11.12 -7.46 16.11
C SER A 168 10.79 -7.69 14.63
N LEU A 169 9.53 -7.48 14.25
CA LEU A 169 9.10 -7.56 12.87
C LEU A 169 9.94 -6.63 11.96
N VAL A 170 10.21 -5.41 12.43
CA VAL A 170 11.03 -4.44 11.68
C VAL A 170 12.44 -4.97 11.43
N ALA A 171 13.08 -5.56 12.45
CA ALA A 171 14.45 -6.08 12.32
C ALA A 171 14.53 -7.27 11.35
N VAL A 172 13.51 -8.13 11.31
CA VAL A 172 13.47 -9.26 10.37
C VAL A 172 13.21 -8.78 8.95
N VAL A 173 12.29 -7.85 8.76
CA VAL A 173 11.99 -7.24 7.45
C VAL A 173 13.21 -6.52 6.88
N ASP A 174 13.92 -5.74 7.70
CA ASP A 174 15.16 -5.05 7.31
C ASP A 174 16.28 -6.03 6.92
N ALA A 175 16.45 -7.11 7.68
CA ALA A 175 17.39 -8.18 7.35
C ALA A 175 17.04 -8.90 6.03
N GLY A 176 15.77 -8.94 5.65
CA GLY A 176 15.28 -9.43 4.35
C GLY A 176 15.48 -8.45 3.19
N GLY A 177 16.11 -7.28 3.44
CA GLY A 177 16.36 -6.26 2.41
C GLY A 177 15.17 -5.34 2.13
N GLU A 178 14.14 -5.38 2.98
CA GLU A 178 12.96 -4.54 2.87
C GLU A 178 12.97 -3.45 3.95
N ASN A 179 12.18 -2.38 3.78
CA ASN A 179 12.18 -1.29 4.75
C ASN A 179 10.98 -1.36 5.72
N VAL A 180 11.01 -0.51 6.74
CA VAL A 180 10.01 -0.43 7.82
C VAL A 180 8.56 -0.29 7.31
N MET A 181 8.34 0.24 6.12
CA MET A 181 6.99 0.43 5.56
C MET A 181 6.28 -0.91 5.31
N LEU A 182 7.02 -1.96 4.91
CA LEU A 182 6.45 -3.30 4.79
C LEU A 182 6.05 -3.86 6.16
N ALA A 183 6.90 -3.68 7.17
CA ALA A 183 6.56 -4.10 8.53
C ALA A 183 5.30 -3.38 9.07
N ILE A 184 5.14 -2.08 8.77
CA ILE A 184 3.94 -1.33 9.12
C ILE A 184 2.71 -1.89 8.39
N ALA A 185 2.81 -2.15 7.07
CA ALA A 185 1.72 -2.73 6.30
C ALA A 185 1.28 -4.10 6.86
N MET A 186 2.25 -4.97 7.20
CA MET A 186 1.95 -6.24 7.85
C MET A 186 1.28 -6.07 9.22
N ALA A 187 1.77 -5.11 10.02
CA ALA A 187 1.17 -4.82 11.32
C ALA A 187 -0.26 -4.28 11.19
N GLU A 188 -0.59 -3.56 10.13
CA GLU A 188 -1.97 -3.13 9.83
C GLU A 188 -2.86 -4.31 9.45
N VAL A 189 -2.37 -5.25 8.63
CA VAL A 189 -3.10 -6.47 8.24
C VAL A 189 -3.46 -7.32 9.45
N PHE A 190 -2.49 -7.60 10.32
CA PHE A 190 -2.66 -8.48 11.48
C PHE A 190 -3.06 -7.78 12.78
N GLY A 191 -3.12 -6.45 12.82
CA GLY A 191 -3.32 -5.68 14.05
C GLY A 191 -4.63 -5.97 14.80
N GLY A 192 -5.56 -6.68 14.16
CA GLY A 192 -6.73 -7.26 14.79
C GLY A 192 -6.41 -8.51 15.63
N GLU A 193 -5.40 -9.28 15.28
CA GLU A 193 -5.10 -10.62 15.78
C GLU A 193 -3.82 -10.68 16.61
N ILE A 194 -2.79 -9.87 16.28
CA ILE A 194 -1.46 -9.90 16.87
C ILE A 194 -1.09 -8.50 17.36
N ASP A 195 -0.59 -8.39 18.59
CA ASP A 195 0.04 -7.17 19.10
C ASP A 195 1.56 -7.26 18.91
N PHE A 196 2.06 -6.69 17.83
CA PHE A 196 3.47 -6.73 17.48
C PHE A 196 4.42 -6.06 18.48
N ASN A 197 3.90 -5.30 19.44
CA ASN A 197 4.71 -4.69 20.51
C ASN A 197 4.86 -5.60 21.74
N ASN A 198 3.87 -6.47 21.99
CA ASN A 198 3.79 -7.22 23.26
C ASN A 198 3.70 -8.74 23.07
N ASP A 199 3.22 -9.22 21.91
CA ASP A 199 2.91 -10.65 21.71
C ASP A 199 4.03 -11.40 20.97
N LEU A 200 5.02 -10.69 20.37
CA LEU A 200 6.11 -11.33 19.63
C LEU A 200 7.03 -12.14 20.54
N ARG A 201 7.36 -13.33 20.08
CA ARG A 201 8.24 -14.28 20.77
C ARG A 201 9.32 -14.81 19.82
N ARG A 202 10.42 -15.26 20.42
CA ARG A 202 11.45 -15.99 19.68
C ARG A 202 10.87 -17.29 19.13
N GLY A 203 11.08 -17.51 17.82
CA GLY A 203 10.53 -18.66 17.09
C GLY A 203 9.26 -18.33 16.32
N ASP A 204 8.65 -17.14 16.54
CA ASP A 204 7.59 -16.66 15.67
C ASP A 204 8.11 -16.44 14.26
N SER A 205 7.28 -16.69 13.25
CA SER A 205 7.65 -16.59 11.86
C SER A 205 6.55 -15.99 11.02
N PHE A 206 6.94 -15.46 9.87
CA PHE A 206 5.99 -14.97 8.89
C PHE A 206 6.40 -15.34 7.48
N ASP A 207 5.41 -15.31 6.61
CA ASP A 207 5.54 -15.37 5.17
C ASP A 207 4.58 -14.34 4.56
N VAL A 208 5.06 -13.50 3.64
CA VAL A 208 4.27 -12.42 3.07
C VAL A 208 4.48 -12.31 1.56
N LEU A 209 3.38 -12.26 0.81
CA LEU A 209 3.31 -11.93 -0.61
C LEU A 209 2.81 -10.48 -0.73
N PHE A 210 3.62 -9.62 -1.36
CA PHE A 210 3.35 -8.19 -1.45
C PHE A 210 3.82 -7.61 -2.78
N GLU A 211 3.38 -6.40 -3.09
CA GLU A 211 3.80 -5.69 -4.29
C GLU A 211 4.93 -4.72 -4.01
N LYS A 212 6.00 -4.78 -4.82
CA LYS A 212 6.97 -3.69 -4.98
C LYS A 212 6.58 -2.81 -6.16
N VAL A 213 6.55 -1.52 -5.96
CA VAL A 213 6.22 -0.54 -7.00
C VAL A 213 7.49 0.11 -7.50
N TYR A 214 7.70 0.04 -8.81
CA TYR A 214 8.81 0.69 -9.50
C TYR A 214 8.28 1.80 -10.39
N ARG A 215 9.02 2.89 -10.46
CA ARG A 215 8.81 4.02 -11.36
C ARG A 215 10.06 4.21 -12.19
N GLU A 216 9.91 4.09 -13.52
CA GLU A 216 11.06 4.22 -14.44
C GLU A 216 12.24 3.31 -14.04
N GLY A 217 11.95 2.08 -13.65
CA GLY A 217 12.92 1.08 -13.20
C GLY A 217 13.52 1.31 -11.81
N THR A 218 13.12 2.38 -11.10
CA THR A 218 13.59 2.68 -9.73
C THR A 218 12.50 2.31 -8.71
N PHE A 219 12.90 1.64 -7.61
CA PHE A 219 12.00 1.33 -6.51
C PHE A 219 11.38 2.62 -5.94
N SER A 220 10.07 2.70 -5.94
CA SER A 220 9.28 3.85 -5.49
C SER A 220 8.57 3.59 -4.14
N GLY A 221 8.29 2.32 -3.82
CA GLY A 221 7.62 1.96 -2.58
C GLY A 221 6.93 0.60 -2.66
N TYR A 222 6.09 0.33 -1.67
CA TYR A 222 5.27 -0.88 -1.66
C TYR A 222 3.85 -0.58 -2.14
N GLY A 223 3.27 -1.54 -2.83
CA GLY A 223 1.84 -1.62 -3.08
C GLY A 223 1.13 -2.33 -1.93
N ASP A 224 0.21 -3.20 -2.29
CA ASP A 224 -0.60 -3.94 -1.32
C ASP A 224 0.14 -5.20 -0.81
N VAL A 225 -0.13 -5.57 0.43
CA VAL A 225 0.09 -6.95 0.91
C VAL A 225 -1.03 -7.80 0.32
N LEU A 226 -0.69 -8.76 -0.53
CA LEU A 226 -1.68 -9.60 -1.23
C LEU A 226 -2.11 -10.79 -0.38
N ALA A 227 -1.15 -11.42 0.29
CA ALA A 227 -1.38 -12.47 1.27
C ALA A 227 -0.27 -12.46 2.31
N ALA A 228 -0.59 -12.91 3.51
CA ALA A 228 0.41 -13.10 4.54
C ALA A 228 0.00 -14.22 5.51
N GLU A 229 1.00 -14.90 6.04
CA GLU A 229 0.88 -15.84 7.14
C GLU A 229 1.77 -15.39 8.29
N PHE A 230 1.30 -15.49 9.51
CA PHE A 230 2.08 -15.26 10.72
C PHE A 230 1.85 -16.39 11.72
N VAL A 231 2.93 -16.99 12.20
CA VAL A 231 2.89 -17.99 13.27
C VAL A 231 3.37 -17.32 14.56
N ASN A 232 2.45 -17.08 15.49
CA ASN A 232 2.71 -16.43 16.76
C ASN A 232 2.42 -17.39 17.92
N ASP A 233 3.41 -17.72 18.72
CA ASP A 233 3.30 -18.69 19.83
C ASP A 233 2.65 -20.02 19.38
N GLY A 234 3.02 -20.51 18.18
CA GLY A 234 2.45 -21.72 17.57
C GLY A 234 1.06 -21.55 16.94
N ARG A 235 0.41 -20.39 17.09
CA ARG A 235 -0.88 -20.09 16.44
C ARG A 235 -0.63 -19.49 15.05
N ARG A 236 -1.11 -20.18 14.03
CA ARG A 236 -1.08 -19.71 12.64
C ARG A 236 -2.24 -18.75 12.38
N VAL A 237 -1.95 -17.60 11.78
CA VAL A 237 -2.92 -16.61 11.33
C VAL A 237 -2.61 -16.28 9.88
N GLN A 238 -3.59 -16.43 9.01
CA GLN A 238 -3.46 -16.14 7.59
C GLN A 238 -4.36 -14.96 7.20
N ALA A 239 -3.91 -14.17 6.24
CA ALA A 239 -4.62 -13.01 5.72
C ALA A 239 -4.53 -12.98 4.20
N PHE A 240 -5.65 -12.81 3.53
CA PHE A 240 -5.76 -12.73 2.07
C PHE A 240 -6.53 -11.48 1.68
N ARG A 241 -5.93 -10.66 0.82
CA ARG A 241 -6.55 -9.45 0.29
C ARG A 241 -7.54 -9.82 -0.81
N PHE A 242 -8.81 -9.49 -0.62
CA PHE A 242 -9.85 -9.80 -1.59
C PHE A 242 -10.78 -8.60 -1.81
N GLN A 243 -11.05 -8.30 -3.09
CA GLN A 243 -12.04 -7.31 -3.49
C GLN A 243 -13.39 -7.97 -3.64
N VAL A 244 -14.27 -7.74 -2.69
CA VAL A 244 -15.67 -8.18 -2.81
C VAL A 244 -16.34 -7.31 -3.88
N PRO A 245 -16.92 -7.90 -4.95
CA PRO A 245 -17.60 -7.12 -5.96
C PRO A 245 -18.74 -6.28 -5.38
N GLY A 246 -18.73 -4.98 -5.68
CA GLY A 246 -19.69 -4.00 -5.14
C GLY A 246 -19.21 -3.24 -3.91
N GLU A 247 -18.17 -3.69 -3.24
CA GLU A 247 -17.52 -2.92 -2.18
C GLU A 247 -16.53 -1.90 -2.77
N ALA A 248 -16.36 -0.76 -2.09
CA ALA A 248 -15.50 0.32 -2.58
C ALA A 248 -14.01 -0.02 -2.48
N GLU A 249 -13.61 -0.78 -1.44
CA GLU A 249 -12.21 -1.07 -1.13
C GLU A 249 -12.03 -2.57 -0.85
N PRO A 250 -10.88 -3.15 -1.25
CA PRO A 250 -10.53 -4.52 -0.88
C PRO A 250 -10.33 -4.64 0.64
N GLN A 251 -10.56 -5.84 1.14
CA GLN A 251 -10.43 -6.16 2.56
C GLN A 251 -9.59 -7.41 2.75
N TYR A 252 -9.12 -7.64 3.99
CA TYR A 252 -8.42 -8.86 4.36
C TYR A 252 -9.37 -9.85 5.02
N PHE A 253 -9.24 -11.12 4.61
CA PHE A 253 -10.00 -12.24 5.13
C PHE A 253 -9.07 -13.36 5.58
N ASP A 254 -9.46 -14.12 6.60
CA ASP A 254 -8.74 -15.31 7.01
C ASP A 254 -8.93 -16.46 5.99
N GLU A 255 -8.28 -17.60 6.22
CA GLU A 255 -8.33 -18.77 5.35
C GLU A 255 -9.74 -19.35 5.14
N THR A 256 -10.70 -18.98 6.01
CA THR A 256 -12.11 -19.41 5.95
C THR A 256 -13.03 -18.35 5.32
N GLY A 257 -12.48 -17.21 4.92
CA GLY A 257 -13.26 -16.09 4.39
C GLY A 257 -13.92 -15.22 5.45
N ARG A 258 -13.53 -15.32 6.72
CA ARG A 258 -13.98 -14.38 7.76
C ARG A 258 -13.13 -13.11 7.66
N SER A 259 -13.78 -11.95 7.77
CA SER A 259 -13.08 -10.67 7.74
C SER A 259 -12.10 -10.53 8.91
N MET A 260 -10.87 -10.16 8.60
CA MET A 260 -9.86 -9.78 9.59
C MET A 260 -10.06 -8.36 10.11
N LYS A 261 -10.87 -7.57 9.42
CA LYS A 261 -11.22 -6.23 9.86
C LYS A 261 -12.10 -6.33 11.11
N ARG A 262 -11.60 -5.82 12.22
CA ARG A 262 -12.46 -5.67 13.41
C ARG A 262 -13.51 -4.59 13.14
N LEU A 263 -14.75 -4.88 13.50
CA LEU A 263 -15.82 -3.87 13.46
C LEU A 263 -15.46 -2.62 14.26
N PHE A 264 -14.61 -2.77 15.28
CA PHE A 264 -14.16 -1.68 16.12
C PHE A 264 -12.66 -1.75 16.41
N LEU A 265 -11.96 -0.62 16.33
CA LEU A 265 -10.60 -0.49 16.83
C LEU A 265 -10.56 -0.77 18.34
N ARG A 266 -9.45 -1.32 18.84
CA ARG A 266 -9.25 -1.61 20.27
C ARG A 266 -9.30 -0.35 21.15
N SER A 267 -8.90 0.79 20.60
CA SER A 267 -8.91 2.09 21.27
C SER A 267 -9.25 3.22 20.31
N PRO A 268 -9.69 4.39 20.80
CA PRO A 268 -9.93 5.58 19.97
C PRO A 268 -8.66 6.37 19.64
N PHE A 269 -7.50 5.71 19.59
CA PHE A 269 -6.20 6.29 19.24
C PHE A 269 -5.47 5.41 18.22
N ARG A 270 -4.51 6.00 17.51
CA ARG A 270 -3.62 5.28 16.60
C ARG A 270 -2.39 4.66 17.30
N PHE A 271 -2.38 4.67 18.61
CA PHE A 271 -1.34 4.10 19.47
C PHE A 271 -2.02 3.45 20.69
N GLU A 272 -1.29 2.61 21.44
CA GLU A 272 -1.80 2.02 22.67
C GLU A 272 -1.85 3.08 23.80
N PRO A 273 -3.03 3.54 24.23
CA PRO A 273 -3.13 4.60 25.22
C PRO A 273 -3.06 4.03 26.65
N ARG A 274 -2.48 4.82 27.56
CA ARG A 274 -2.51 4.48 28.98
C ARG A 274 -3.91 4.62 29.55
N VAL A 275 -4.47 3.53 30.10
CA VAL A 275 -5.72 3.56 30.86
C VAL A 275 -5.47 4.20 32.22
N THR A 276 -6.11 5.32 32.49
CA THR A 276 -6.00 6.05 33.79
C THR A 276 -7.17 5.77 34.72
N SER A 277 -8.34 5.41 34.19
CA SER A 277 -9.48 4.97 34.97
C SER A 277 -10.33 3.95 34.20
N ARG A 278 -10.74 2.89 34.87
CA ARG A 278 -11.51 1.81 34.27
C ARG A 278 -13.01 2.02 34.44
N PHE A 279 -13.80 1.33 33.64
CA PHE A 279 -15.25 1.21 33.77
C PHE A 279 -15.60 0.64 35.14
N SER A 280 -16.57 1.27 35.84
CA SER A 280 -17.05 0.82 37.16
C SER A 280 -18.44 1.36 37.45
N TYR A 281 -19.33 0.54 37.94
CA TYR A 281 -20.61 1.02 38.45
C TYR A 281 -20.53 1.67 39.84
N ARG A 282 -19.42 1.51 40.55
CA ARG A 282 -19.17 2.04 41.90
C ARG A 282 -17.73 2.59 42.00
N ARG A 283 -17.56 3.89 41.72
CA ARG A 283 -16.28 4.59 41.83
C ARG A 283 -16.44 5.86 42.66
N VAL A 284 -15.47 6.17 43.49
CA VAL A 284 -15.43 7.51 44.16
C VAL A 284 -15.14 8.56 43.04
N HIS A 285 -16.04 9.54 42.89
CA HIS A 285 -15.93 10.54 41.86
C HIS A 285 -14.81 11.57 42.21
N PRO A 286 -13.78 11.76 41.36
CA PRO A 286 -12.59 12.53 41.73
C PRO A 286 -12.84 14.05 41.93
N VAL A 287 -13.91 14.60 41.32
CA VAL A 287 -14.24 16.04 41.40
C VAL A 287 -15.41 16.28 42.40
N LEU A 288 -16.46 15.49 42.32
CA LEU A 288 -17.70 15.73 43.10
C LEU A 288 -17.77 14.96 44.38
N GLY A 289 -16.83 14.05 44.65
CA GLY A 289 -16.88 13.13 45.77
C GLY A 289 -18.06 12.14 45.68
N GLY A 290 -18.15 11.27 46.66
CA GLY A 290 -19.19 10.25 46.71
C GLY A 290 -19.04 9.10 45.70
N VAL A 291 -19.82 8.06 45.85
CA VAL A 291 -19.79 6.90 44.94
C VAL A 291 -20.70 7.17 43.76
N ARG A 292 -20.14 7.17 42.56
CA ARG A 292 -20.86 7.35 41.29
C ARG A 292 -20.35 6.37 40.25
N PRO A 293 -21.21 5.94 39.31
CA PRO A 293 -20.74 5.11 38.21
C PRO A 293 -19.81 5.87 37.28
N HIS A 294 -18.76 5.21 36.82
CA HIS A 294 -17.94 5.60 35.67
C HIS A 294 -18.23 4.67 34.50
N LEU A 295 -19.08 5.12 33.58
CA LEU A 295 -19.63 4.30 32.49
C LEU A 295 -18.76 4.34 31.23
N GLY A 296 -17.46 4.49 31.41
CA GLY A 296 -16.46 4.57 30.35
C GLY A 296 -15.07 4.13 30.81
N VAL A 297 -14.11 4.38 29.95
CA VAL A 297 -12.67 4.21 30.22
C VAL A 297 -11.98 5.55 29.97
N ASP A 298 -11.21 6.03 30.95
CA ASP A 298 -10.40 7.22 30.79
C ASP A 298 -9.03 6.86 30.27
N TYR A 299 -8.66 7.43 29.13
CA TYR A 299 -7.35 7.32 28.51
C TYR A 299 -6.55 8.60 28.71
N GLY A 300 -5.41 8.51 29.41
CA GLY A 300 -4.50 9.64 29.59
C GLY A 300 -3.73 9.94 28.30
N ALA A 301 -3.87 11.16 27.79
CA ALA A 301 -3.11 11.65 26.65
C ALA A 301 -2.99 13.18 26.69
N PRO A 302 -1.92 13.78 26.14
CA PRO A 302 -1.76 15.23 26.07
C PRO A 302 -2.92 15.92 25.34
N THR A 303 -3.23 17.14 25.75
CA THR A 303 -4.19 17.99 25.02
C THR A 303 -3.77 18.15 23.55
N GLY A 304 -4.73 18.02 22.64
CA GLY A 304 -4.49 18.13 21.21
C GLY A 304 -4.20 16.79 20.51
N THR A 305 -3.97 15.70 21.24
CA THR A 305 -3.80 14.36 20.68
C THR A 305 -5.03 13.99 19.83
N PRO A 306 -4.84 13.52 18.57
CA PRO A 306 -5.96 13.13 17.74
C PRO A 306 -6.77 11.96 18.33
N VAL A 307 -8.09 12.09 18.31
CA VAL A 307 -9.06 11.07 18.70
C VAL A 307 -9.75 10.58 17.43
N VAL A 308 -9.80 9.26 17.24
CA VAL A 308 -10.37 8.66 16.04
C VAL A 308 -11.67 7.90 16.32
N ALA A 309 -12.52 7.79 15.31
CA ALA A 309 -13.70 6.93 15.35
C ALA A 309 -13.26 5.47 15.42
N VAL A 310 -13.73 4.74 16.41
CA VAL A 310 -13.38 3.32 16.59
C VAL A 310 -14.02 2.40 15.54
N ALA A 311 -15.08 2.84 14.87
CA ALA A 311 -15.77 2.10 13.81
C ALA A 311 -16.43 3.07 12.82
N ASN A 312 -16.81 2.56 11.66
CA ASN A 312 -17.69 3.27 10.74
C ASN A 312 -18.98 3.66 11.45
N GLY A 313 -19.48 4.87 11.20
CA GLY A 313 -20.68 5.32 11.90
C GLY A 313 -21.26 6.63 11.37
N THR A 314 -22.29 7.09 12.05
CA THR A 314 -22.95 8.36 11.78
C THR A 314 -22.89 9.22 13.04
N VAL A 315 -22.51 10.47 12.89
CA VAL A 315 -22.49 11.47 13.98
C VAL A 315 -23.92 11.71 14.45
N VAL A 316 -24.20 11.40 15.71
CA VAL A 316 -25.47 11.73 16.36
C VAL A 316 -25.41 13.14 16.93
N SER A 317 -24.28 13.50 17.54
CA SER A 317 -24.04 14.86 18.05
C SER A 317 -22.55 15.15 18.12
N ALA A 318 -22.19 16.41 17.91
CA ALA A 318 -20.88 16.97 18.16
C ALA A 318 -21.09 18.36 18.78
N ALA A 319 -21.16 18.43 20.10
CA ALA A 319 -21.54 19.64 20.81
C ALA A 319 -21.01 19.63 22.26
N ARG A 320 -21.03 20.78 22.91
CA ARG A 320 -20.79 20.88 24.35
C ARG A 320 -21.98 20.32 25.14
N SER A 321 -21.75 19.42 26.07
CA SER A 321 -22.76 18.72 26.82
C SER A 321 -22.43 18.72 28.33
N GLY A 322 -22.83 19.76 29.05
CA GLY A 322 -22.72 19.88 30.50
C GLY A 322 -21.36 19.42 31.05
N GLY A 323 -21.39 18.50 31.99
CA GLY A 323 -20.19 17.92 32.61
C GLY A 323 -19.30 17.10 31.65
N SER A 324 -19.83 16.62 30.55
CA SER A 324 -19.06 15.90 29.51
C SER A 324 -18.14 16.79 28.69
N GLY A 325 -18.30 18.11 28.81
CA GLY A 325 -17.54 19.07 27.99
C GLY A 325 -17.90 18.99 26.52
N ASN A 326 -16.93 19.18 25.67
CA ASN A 326 -17.12 18.93 24.23
C ASN A 326 -17.15 17.43 23.99
N MET A 327 -18.22 16.96 23.36
CA MET A 327 -18.50 15.53 23.20
C MET A 327 -18.90 15.21 21.75
N VAL A 328 -18.33 14.17 21.18
CA VAL A 328 -18.82 13.52 19.97
C VAL A 328 -19.55 12.24 20.36
N ARG A 329 -20.71 12.00 19.77
CA ARG A 329 -21.47 10.76 19.86
C ARG A 329 -21.69 10.18 18.47
N LEU A 330 -21.27 8.95 18.29
CA LEU A 330 -21.44 8.20 17.05
C LEU A 330 -22.44 7.06 17.24
N ARG A 331 -23.23 6.80 16.20
CA ARG A 331 -24.05 5.58 16.09
C ARG A 331 -23.41 4.68 15.05
N HIS A 332 -23.25 3.41 15.42
CA HIS A 332 -22.71 2.35 14.59
C HIS A 332 -23.77 1.32 14.24
N THR A 333 -23.42 0.31 13.46
CA THR A 333 -24.23 -0.85 13.19
C THR A 333 -24.41 -1.71 14.46
N ASN A 334 -25.33 -2.68 14.41
CA ASN A 334 -25.55 -3.67 15.47
C ASN A 334 -25.88 -3.08 16.86
N GLY A 335 -26.54 -1.90 16.89
CA GLY A 335 -27.02 -1.26 18.12
C GLY A 335 -25.95 -0.62 18.99
N TYR A 336 -24.75 -0.41 18.44
CA TYR A 336 -23.66 0.25 19.17
C TYR A 336 -23.70 1.77 19.02
N GLU A 337 -23.32 2.45 20.10
CA GLU A 337 -23.02 3.87 20.14
C GLU A 337 -21.73 4.11 20.91
N THR A 338 -20.91 5.05 20.45
CA THR A 338 -19.70 5.46 21.15
C THR A 338 -19.71 6.95 21.47
N TYR A 339 -19.09 7.29 22.58
CA TYR A 339 -19.06 8.64 23.12
C TYR A 339 -17.60 9.02 23.41
N TYR A 340 -17.22 10.21 23.01
CA TYR A 340 -15.87 10.76 23.14
C TYR A 340 -15.97 12.11 23.84
N LEU A 341 -15.60 12.16 25.12
CA LEU A 341 -15.85 13.29 26.00
C LEU A 341 -14.58 14.09 26.30
N HIS A 342 -14.76 15.25 26.88
CA HIS A 342 -13.72 16.19 27.32
C HIS A 342 -12.81 16.73 26.21
N LEU A 343 -13.27 16.72 24.96
CA LEU A 343 -12.49 17.12 23.79
C LEU A 343 -12.12 18.61 23.84
N SER A 344 -10.90 18.96 23.36
CA SER A 344 -10.49 20.36 23.15
C SER A 344 -11.09 20.95 21.86
N ALA A 345 -11.23 20.12 20.83
CA ALA A 345 -11.78 20.51 19.53
C ALA A 345 -12.49 19.35 18.83
N PHE A 346 -13.46 19.65 17.97
CA PHE A 346 -14.08 18.68 17.07
C PHE A 346 -13.25 18.52 15.80
N GLY A 347 -13.32 17.32 15.20
CA GLY A 347 -12.73 17.06 13.89
C GLY A 347 -13.45 17.81 12.77
N LYS A 348 -12.79 17.95 11.62
CA LYS A 348 -13.37 18.60 10.45
C LYS A 348 -14.64 17.84 10.00
N GLY A 349 -15.73 18.57 9.77
CA GLY A 349 -16.98 18.00 9.25
C GLY A 349 -17.86 17.29 10.29
N MET A 350 -17.52 17.33 11.59
CA MET A 350 -18.34 16.74 12.66
C MET A 350 -19.65 17.52 12.86
N ARG A 351 -20.72 17.01 12.28
CA ARG A 351 -22.09 17.54 12.40
C ARG A 351 -23.10 16.39 12.42
N PRO A 352 -24.26 16.55 13.08
CA PRO A 352 -25.28 15.51 13.09
C PRO A 352 -25.62 15.03 11.66
N GLY A 353 -25.73 13.72 11.48
CA GLY A 353 -25.95 13.07 10.19
C GLY A 353 -24.70 12.83 9.33
N ALA A 354 -23.54 13.40 9.65
CA ALA A 354 -22.31 13.13 8.91
C ALA A 354 -21.87 11.69 9.10
N ARG A 355 -21.43 11.03 8.02
CA ARG A 355 -20.79 9.70 8.08
C ARG A 355 -19.32 9.85 8.45
N VAL A 356 -18.81 8.94 9.22
CA VAL A 356 -17.39 8.83 9.60
C VAL A 356 -16.90 7.43 9.31
N ALA A 357 -15.67 7.34 8.81
CA ALA A 357 -14.98 6.08 8.63
C ALA A 357 -14.23 5.68 9.92
N GLN A 358 -14.00 4.38 10.12
CA GLN A 358 -13.11 3.86 11.15
C GLN A 358 -11.72 4.49 10.98
N GLY A 359 -11.09 4.94 12.08
CA GLY A 359 -9.79 5.62 12.06
C GLY A 359 -9.83 7.10 11.65
N GLN A 360 -10.98 7.64 11.24
CA GLN A 360 -11.13 9.06 10.95
C GLN A 360 -10.99 9.90 12.21
N VAL A 361 -10.21 11.00 12.14
CA VAL A 361 -10.08 11.95 13.24
C VAL A 361 -11.40 12.69 13.47
N ILE A 362 -12.00 12.48 14.65
CA ILE A 362 -13.30 13.06 15.04
C ILE A 362 -13.18 14.15 16.11
N GLY A 363 -12.02 14.29 16.72
CA GLY A 363 -11.74 15.29 17.74
C GLY A 363 -10.29 15.27 18.20
N ARG A 364 -10.03 16.07 19.25
CA ARG A 364 -8.73 16.11 19.92
C ARG A 364 -8.92 16.06 21.42
N VAL A 365 -8.04 15.33 22.11
CA VAL A 365 -8.02 15.27 23.59
C VAL A 365 -8.00 16.65 24.20
N GLY A 366 -8.73 16.81 25.27
CA GLY A 366 -8.78 18.05 26.05
C GLY A 366 -9.01 17.82 27.53
N SER A 367 -9.56 18.83 28.19
CA SER A 367 -9.97 18.80 29.62
C SER A 367 -11.21 19.65 29.81
N THR A 368 -12.15 19.64 28.86
CA THR A 368 -13.39 20.46 28.93
C THR A 368 -14.45 19.77 29.77
N GLY A 369 -15.31 20.55 30.45
CA GLY A 369 -16.33 20.01 31.35
C GLY A 369 -15.79 19.62 32.73
N LEU A 370 -16.35 18.58 33.34
CA LEU A 370 -15.93 18.06 34.65
C LEU A 370 -14.72 17.11 34.51
N SER A 371 -13.54 17.69 34.37
CA SER A 371 -12.29 17.00 34.18
C SER A 371 -11.23 17.51 35.13
N THR A 372 -10.35 16.65 35.64
CA THR A 372 -9.23 16.97 36.50
C THR A 372 -7.92 17.25 35.77
N GLY A 373 -7.87 16.92 34.46
CA GLY A 373 -6.69 17.07 33.63
C GLY A 373 -6.91 16.47 32.24
N PRO A 374 -5.93 16.62 31.32
CA PRO A 374 -6.06 16.12 29.97
C PRO A 374 -6.25 14.62 29.90
N HIS A 375 -7.40 14.17 29.37
CA HIS A 375 -7.72 12.78 29.10
C HIS A 375 -8.91 12.69 28.12
N LEU A 376 -9.15 11.50 27.60
CA LEU A 376 -10.38 11.12 26.89
C LEU A 376 -11.19 10.18 27.76
N ASP A 377 -12.43 10.56 28.13
CA ASP A 377 -13.44 9.62 28.64
C ASP A 377 -14.15 9.00 27.43
N TYR A 378 -13.86 7.71 27.19
CA TYR A 378 -14.42 6.93 26.10
C TYR A 378 -15.48 5.96 26.63
N ARG A 379 -16.67 6.05 26.06
CA ARG A 379 -17.81 5.19 26.48
C ARG A 379 -18.38 4.43 25.31
N MET A 380 -18.86 3.23 25.60
CA MET A 380 -19.58 2.38 24.65
C MET A 380 -20.95 2.00 25.20
N ARG A 381 -21.94 2.01 24.33
CA ARG A 381 -23.32 1.62 24.64
C ARG A 381 -23.79 0.60 23.61
N LYS A 382 -24.37 -0.48 24.07
CA LYS A 382 -24.94 -1.54 23.25
C LYS A 382 -26.42 -1.70 23.57
N ASN A 383 -27.29 -1.60 22.58
CA ASN A 383 -28.74 -1.70 22.72
C ASN A 383 -29.29 -0.88 23.89
N GLY A 384 -28.81 0.33 24.07
CA GLY A 384 -29.27 1.23 25.12
C GLY A 384 -28.58 1.12 26.48
N THR A 385 -27.69 0.15 26.69
CA THR A 385 -26.99 -0.09 27.98
C THR A 385 -25.50 0.22 27.82
N PHE A 386 -24.90 0.95 28.78
CA PHE A 386 -23.45 1.16 28.81
C PHE A 386 -22.73 -0.14 29.15
N VAL A 387 -21.71 -0.47 28.38
CA VAL A 387 -20.88 -1.67 28.51
C VAL A 387 -19.43 -1.27 28.77
N ASN A 388 -18.66 -2.17 29.37
CA ASN A 388 -17.24 -1.94 29.57
C ASN A 388 -16.49 -2.03 28.22
N PRO A 389 -15.94 -0.92 27.70
CA PRO A 389 -15.27 -0.91 26.39
C PRO A 389 -14.12 -1.92 26.29
N LEU A 390 -13.30 -2.07 27.35
CA LEU A 390 -12.16 -2.99 27.35
C LEU A 390 -12.56 -4.47 27.23
N ILE A 391 -13.74 -4.83 27.70
CA ILE A 391 -14.28 -6.19 27.56
C ILE A 391 -14.98 -6.33 26.22
N GLU A 392 -15.82 -5.36 25.88
CA GLU A 392 -16.63 -5.41 24.65
C GLU A 392 -15.77 -5.45 23.40
N HIS A 393 -14.69 -4.68 23.34
CA HIS A 393 -13.74 -4.70 22.21
C HIS A 393 -13.08 -6.07 21.97
N ARG A 394 -12.98 -6.93 23.00
CA ARG A 394 -12.48 -8.30 22.85
C ARG A 394 -13.53 -9.26 22.29
N ASN A 395 -14.80 -8.95 22.52
CA ASN A 395 -15.95 -9.83 22.21
C ASN A 395 -16.69 -9.39 20.93
N LEU A 396 -16.24 -8.32 20.29
CA LEU A 396 -16.87 -7.84 19.06
C LEU A 396 -16.65 -8.85 17.94
N PRO A 397 -17.69 -9.13 17.15
CA PRO A 397 -17.55 -9.98 15.97
C PRO A 397 -16.57 -9.36 14.99
N PRO A 398 -15.91 -10.17 14.15
CA PRO A 398 -15.20 -9.67 12.98
C PRO A 398 -16.15 -8.93 12.03
N GLY A 399 -15.62 -8.26 11.03
CA GLY A 399 -16.40 -7.68 9.93
C GLY A 399 -17.21 -8.76 9.18
N ASP A 400 -17.98 -8.32 8.20
CA ASP A 400 -18.77 -9.23 7.38
C ASP A 400 -17.85 -10.21 6.63
N PRO A 401 -18.18 -11.51 6.60
CA PRO A 401 -17.39 -12.49 5.87
C PRO A 401 -17.53 -12.29 4.35
N VAL A 402 -16.70 -12.97 3.56
CA VAL A 402 -16.87 -13.06 2.12
C VAL A 402 -18.29 -13.58 1.83
N PRO A 403 -19.11 -12.85 1.04
CA PRO A 403 -20.46 -13.32 0.71
C PRO A 403 -20.41 -14.66 -0.03
N GLU A 404 -21.39 -15.53 0.25
CA GLU A 404 -21.43 -16.91 -0.25
C GLU A 404 -21.26 -17.01 -1.78
N GLY A 405 -21.85 -16.07 -2.53
CA GLY A 405 -21.72 -16.01 -3.99
C GLY A 405 -20.31 -15.74 -4.51
N PHE A 406 -19.38 -15.25 -3.68
CA PHE A 406 -18.00 -14.95 -4.04
C PHE A 406 -16.99 -15.87 -3.36
N MET A 407 -17.44 -16.78 -2.53
CA MET A 407 -16.57 -17.68 -1.76
C MET A 407 -15.64 -18.51 -2.66
N ASN A 408 -16.14 -19.05 -3.78
CA ASN A 408 -15.30 -19.83 -4.70
C ASN A 408 -14.19 -18.98 -5.31
N ALA A 409 -14.47 -17.72 -5.67
CA ALA A 409 -13.46 -16.80 -6.20
C ALA A 409 -12.41 -16.47 -5.15
N PHE A 410 -12.83 -16.24 -3.90
CA PHE A 410 -11.93 -16.03 -2.77
C PHE A 410 -11.03 -17.25 -2.52
N LEU A 411 -11.60 -18.46 -2.47
CA LEU A 411 -10.82 -19.68 -2.26
C LEU A 411 -9.78 -19.91 -3.36
N SER A 412 -10.12 -19.65 -4.61
CA SER A 412 -9.18 -19.75 -5.74
C SER A 412 -8.03 -18.74 -5.60
N LEU A 413 -8.33 -17.51 -5.19
CA LEU A 413 -7.31 -16.47 -4.93
C LEU A 413 -6.40 -16.89 -3.77
N ARG A 414 -6.97 -17.35 -2.65
CA ARG A 414 -6.24 -17.85 -1.49
C ARG A 414 -5.27 -18.97 -1.87
N ASP A 415 -5.76 -19.98 -2.59
CA ASP A 415 -4.96 -21.16 -2.95
C ASP A 415 -3.82 -20.77 -3.90
N SER A 416 -4.07 -19.89 -4.87
CA SER A 416 -3.03 -19.34 -5.74
C SER A 416 -1.98 -18.54 -4.97
N ALA A 417 -2.38 -17.75 -3.98
CA ALA A 417 -1.43 -17.00 -3.15
C ALA A 417 -0.56 -17.92 -2.30
N LEU A 418 -1.15 -18.95 -1.69
CA LEU A 418 -0.41 -19.96 -0.91
C LEU A 418 0.59 -20.75 -1.76
N GLU A 419 0.21 -21.15 -2.98
CA GLU A 419 1.11 -21.83 -3.92
C GLU A 419 2.31 -20.96 -4.29
N ARG A 420 2.12 -19.66 -4.46
CA ARG A 420 3.19 -18.70 -4.79
C ARG A 420 4.14 -18.53 -3.61
N MET A 421 3.62 -18.30 -2.41
CA MET A 421 4.41 -18.20 -1.18
C MET A 421 5.25 -19.45 -0.96
N ALA A 422 4.67 -20.65 -1.12
CA ALA A 422 5.39 -21.92 -0.95
C ALA A 422 6.48 -22.14 -2.00
N LYS A 423 6.24 -21.76 -3.26
CA LYS A 423 7.20 -21.95 -4.35
C LYS A 423 8.44 -21.07 -4.20
N ASP A 424 8.25 -19.83 -3.80
CA ASP A 424 9.37 -18.89 -3.66
C ASP A 424 10.23 -19.26 -2.43
N ASN A 425 9.62 -19.75 -1.34
CA ASN A 425 10.35 -20.23 -0.17
C ASN A 425 11.23 -21.44 -0.49
N SER A 426 10.76 -22.40 -1.28
CA SER A 426 11.57 -23.55 -1.71
C SER A 426 12.76 -23.13 -2.58
N ALA A 427 12.58 -22.13 -3.45
CA ALA A 427 13.68 -21.59 -4.26
C ALA A 427 14.76 -20.89 -3.44
N VAL A 428 14.37 -20.21 -2.35
CA VAL A 428 15.31 -19.58 -1.41
C VAL A 428 16.08 -20.62 -0.60
N GLU A 429 15.42 -21.67 -0.13
CA GLU A 429 16.08 -22.78 0.58
C GLU A 429 17.09 -23.51 -0.32
N GLU A 430 16.74 -23.82 -1.56
CA GLU A 430 17.65 -24.45 -2.53
C GLU A 430 18.87 -23.57 -2.84
N ALA A 431 18.67 -22.25 -3.00
CA ALA A 431 19.76 -21.31 -3.24
C ALA A 431 20.70 -21.16 -2.03
N THR A 432 20.17 -21.29 -0.80
CA THR A 432 20.95 -21.21 0.45
C THR A 432 21.75 -22.49 0.69
N LEU A 433 21.23 -23.66 0.28
CA LEU A 433 21.94 -24.94 0.40
C LEU A 433 23.02 -25.13 -0.68
N ALA A 434 23.01 -24.33 -1.75
CA ALA A 434 23.96 -24.37 -2.85
C ALA A 434 25.18 -23.45 -2.65
N GLN A 435 25.23 -22.65 -1.60
CA GLN A 435 26.36 -21.79 -1.18
C GLN A 435 27.13 -22.42 -0.01
#